data_fbe1751847b1739cddbe9ca6a175b7da
#
_entry.id   fbe1751847b1739cddbe9ca6a175b7da
#
_cell.length_a   1.000
_cell.length_b   1.000
_cell.length_c   1.000
_cell.angle_alpha   90.00
_cell.angle_beta   90.00
_cell.angle_gamma   90.00
#
_symmetry.space_group_name_H-M   'P 1'
#
loop_
_entity.id
_entity.type
_entity.pdbx_description
1 polymer ?
#
loop_
_entity_poly.entity_id
_entity_poly.type
_entity_poly.pdbx_seq_one_letter_code
_entity_poly.pdbx_strand_id
1 'polypeptide(L)'
;MLSFSGSLKVMLAVEPCDLRKSFNGLHGLATERLGEDPRQGTLFVFTNRRRTRLKMLCWDGTGLWVLTKRLEQGTFFWPRNLEPGRTKLSLTPQALALLTDGVDLRGARLRPWYERDPA
;
A
#
# COMPACT_ATOMS: atom_id res chain seq x y z
N MET A 1 11.03 9.78 6.72
CA MET A 1 9.58 9.55 6.60
C MET A 1 9.03 10.22 5.35
N LEU A 2 8.23 9.50 4.61
CA LEU A 2 7.52 10.09 3.48
C LEU A 2 6.24 10.72 3.95
N SER A 3 5.84 11.79 3.29
CA SER A 3 4.54 12.40 3.58
C SER A 3 3.73 12.44 2.29
N PHE A 4 2.43 12.33 2.44
CA PHE A 4 1.52 12.21 1.31
C PHE A 4 0.38 13.22 1.45
N SER A 5 -0.12 13.66 0.31
CA SER A 5 -1.25 14.57 0.27
C SER A 5 -2.47 13.94 0.92
N GLY A 6 -3.24 14.73 1.67
CA GLY A 6 -4.47 14.24 2.30
C GLY A 6 -5.54 13.82 1.32
N SER A 7 -5.44 14.26 0.06
CA SER A 7 -6.42 13.90 -0.96
C SER A 7 -5.99 12.68 -1.77
N LEU A 8 -4.83 12.12 -1.50
CA LEU A 8 -4.32 10.98 -2.24
C LEU A 8 -5.16 9.75 -1.93
N LYS A 9 -5.57 9.04 -2.97
CA LYS A 9 -6.22 7.74 -2.81
C LYS A 9 -5.16 6.67 -2.76
N VAL A 10 -5.22 5.83 -1.75
CA VAL A 10 -4.25 4.77 -1.55
C VAL A 10 -4.99 3.44 -1.45
N MET A 11 -4.52 2.46 -2.21
CA MET A 11 -5.11 1.13 -2.21
C MET A 11 -4.00 0.14 -1.90
N LEU A 12 -4.18 -0.62 -0.84
CA LEU A 12 -3.23 -1.62 -0.42
C LEU A 12 -3.68 -2.97 -0.94
N ALA A 13 -2.75 -3.72 -1.56
CA ALA A 13 -3.01 -5.09 -1.97
C ALA A 13 -2.88 -5.98 -0.75
N VAL A 14 -3.97 -6.68 -0.39
CA VAL A 14 -4.01 -7.45 0.84
C VAL A 14 -3.04 -8.63 0.78
N GLU A 15 -3.02 -9.34 -0.35
CA GLU A 15 -2.16 -10.51 -0.48
C GLU A 15 -0.79 -10.15 -1.00
N PRO A 16 0.25 -10.80 -0.48
CA PRO A 16 1.59 -10.54 -0.98
C PRO A 16 1.75 -10.99 -2.43
N CYS A 17 2.73 -10.42 -3.09
CA CYS A 17 3.02 -10.77 -4.46
C CYS A 17 4.54 -10.85 -4.65
N ASP A 18 4.93 -11.26 -5.85
CA ASP A 18 6.34 -11.34 -6.22
C ASP A 18 6.82 -9.92 -6.57
N LEU A 19 7.61 -9.32 -5.69
CA LEU A 19 8.10 -7.97 -5.90
C LEU A 19 9.29 -7.87 -6.84
N ARG A 20 9.66 -8.98 -7.50
CA ARG A 20 10.53 -8.87 -8.66
C ARG A 20 9.80 -8.21 -9.82
N LYS A 21 8.47 -8.21 -9.78
CA LYS A 21 7.68 -7.46 -10.75
C LYS A 21 7.96 -5.97 -10.64
N SER A 22 7.89 -5.28 -11.75
CA SER A 22 8.09 -3.84 -11.79
C SER A 22 6.90 -3.20 -12.49
N PHE A 23 7.11 -2.21 -13.33
CA PHE A 23 6.02 -1.39 -13.87
C PHE A 23 4.88 -2.20 -14.45
N ASN A 24 5.16 -3.01 -15.48
CA ASN A 24 4.07 -3.73 -16.16
C ASN A 24 3.47 -4.81 -15.29
N GLY A 25 4.30 -5.50 -14.52
CA GLY A 25 3.79 -6.56 -13.65
C GLY A 25 2.91 -6.01 -12.54
N LEU A 26 3.31 -4.90 -11.93
CA LEU A 26 2.50 -4.29 -10.88
C LEU A 26 1.24 -3.65 -11.44
N HIS A 27 1.33 -3.05 -12.62
CA HIS A 27 0.16 -2.52 -13.32
C HIS A 27 -0.84 -3.65 -13.58
N GLY A 28 -0.35 -4.80 -14.04
CA GLY A 28 -1.20 -5.96 -14.27
C GLY A 28 -1.88 -6.43 -13.00
N LEU A 29 -1.16 -6.45 -11.87
CA LEU A 29 -1.76 -6.83 -10.61
C LEU A 29 -2.87 -5.87 -10.21
N ALA A 30 -2.65 -4.57 -10.37
CA ALA A 30 -3.66 -3.58 -10.04
C ALA A 30 -4.92 -3.77 -10.87
N THR A 31 -4.77 -4.00 -12.17
CA THR A 31 -5.92 -4.14 -13.06
C THR A 31 -6.60 -5.48 -12.91
N GLU A 32 -5.83 -6.57 -12.88
CA GLU A 32 -6.40 -7.91 -12.94
C GLU A 32 -6.81 -8.43 -11.57
N ARG A 33 -6.00 -8.19 -10.55
CA ARG A 33 -6.31 -8.71 -9.23
C ARG A 33 -7.13 -7.74 -8.39
N LEU A 34 -6.82 -6.45 -8.48
CA LEU A 34 -7.51 -5.46 -7.67
C LEU A 34 -8.67 -4.81 -8.39
N GLY A 35 -8.76 -4.96 -9.69
CA GLY A 35 -9.85 -4.38 -10.47
C GLY A 35 -9.80 -2.87 -10.53
N GLU A 36 -8.59 -2.29 -10.50
CA GLU A 36 -8.41 -0.85 -10.48
C GLU A 36 -7.57 -0.41 -11.67
N ASP A 37 -7.77 0.82 -12.09
CA ASP A 37 -6.97 1.42 -13.17
C ASP A 37 -5.96 2.38 -12.54
N PRO A 38 -4.65 2.06 -12.60
CA PRO A 38 -3.64 2.94 -12.02
C PRO A 38 -3.66 4.36 -12.57
N ARG A 39 -4.15 4.55 -13.79
CA ARG A 39 -4.18 5.88 -14.40
C ARG A 39 -5.21 6.80 -13.79
N GLN A 40 -6.03 6.31 -12.87
CA GLN A 40 -7.02 7.14 -12.19
C GLN A 40 -6.44 7.89 -10.98
N GLY A 41 -5.14 7.82 -10.80
CA GLY A 41 -4.49 8.59 -9.75
C GLY A 41 -4.39 7.93 -8.40
N THR A 42 -4.75 6.67 -8.32
CA THR A 42 -4.62 5.90 -7.07
C THR A 42 -3.19 5.39 -6.94
N LEU A 43 -2.65 5.49 -5.73
CA LEU A 43 -1.36 4.89 -5.40
C LEU A 43 -1.60 3.50 -4.85
N PHE A 44 -0.87 2.52 -5.38
CA PHE A 44 -1.02 1.12 -4.96
C PHE A 44 0.17 0.68 -4.14
N VAL A 45 -0.08 -0.10 -3.10
CA VAL A 45 0.97 -0.59 -2.22
C VAL A 45 0.95 -2.11 -2.21
N PHE A 46 2.10 -2.70 -2.49
CA PHE A 46 2.27 -4.15 -2.54
C PHE A 46 3.40 -4.57 -1.61
N THR A 47 3.34 -5.79 -1.11
CA THR A 47 4.40 -6.33 -0.27
C THR A 47 4.77 -7.74 -0.72
N ASN A 48 5.98 -8.18 -0.36
CA ASN A 48 6.39 -9.54 -0.59
C ASN A 48 5.88 -10.43 0.55
N ARG A 49 6.05 -11.74 0.38
CA ARG A 49 5.51 -12.70 1.35
C ARG A 49 6.12 -12.51 2.74
N ARG A 50 7.38 -12.14 2.83
CA ARG A 50 8.04 -11.94 4.12
C ARG A 50 7.75 -10.57 4.73
N ARG A 51 7.14 -9.69 3.97
CA ARG A 51 6.83 -8.33 4.39
C ARG A 51 8.06 -7.54 4.81
N THR A 52 9.16 -7.80 4.13
CA THR A 52 10.41 -7.08 4.33
C THR A 52 10.62 -5.99 3.30
N ARG A 53 9.85 -6.04 2.22
CA ARG A 53 9.92 -5.07 1.13
C ARG A 53 8.52 -4.64 0.75
N LEU A 54 8.41 -3.41 0.29
CA LEU A 54 7.18 -2.96 -0.32
C LEU A 54 7.51 -2.19 -1.59
N LYS A 55 6.55 -2.17 -2.49
CA LYS A 55 6.62 -1.35 -3.69
C LYS A 55 5.34 -0.57 -3.81
N MET A 56 5.46 0.67 -4.25
CA MET A 56 4.32 1.53 -4.51
C MET A 56 4.31 1.91 -5.97
N LEU A 57 3.14 1.83 -6.59
CA LEU A 57 2.95 2.13 -7.99
C LEU A 57 2.02 3.32 -8.10
N CYS A 58 2.39 4.34 -8.85
CA CYS A 58 1.50 5.47 -9.08
C CYS A 58 1.73 6.07 -10.46
N TRP A 59 0.69 6.69 -10.97
CA TRP A 59 0.67 7.35 -12.28
C TRP A 59 0.64 8.85 -12.05
N ASP A 60 1.54 9.59 -12.71
CA ASP A 60 1.66 11.04 -12.49
C ASP A 60 1.10 11.87 -13.65
N GLY A 61 0.41 11.23 -14.57
CA GLY A 61 -0.13 11.90 -15.74
C GLY A 61 0.69 11.67 -17.00
N THR A 62 1.96 11.32 -16.85
CA THR A 62 2.84 11.08 -18.00
C THR A 62 3.51 9.71 -17.93
N GLY A 63 3.53 9.08 -16.77
CA GLY A 63 4.19 7.79 -16.64
C GLY A 63 3.95 7.17 -15.29
N LEU A 64 4.48 5.97 -15.14
CA LEU A 64 4.36 5.21 -13.91
C LEU A 64 5.61 5.35 -13.06
N TRP A 65 5.39 5.51 -11.77
CA TRP A 65 6.46 5.49 -10.78
C TRP A 65 6.36 4.21 -9.98
N VAL A 66 7.50 3.61 -9.70
CA VAL A 66 7.58 2.51 -8.74
C VAL A 66 8.59 2.92 -7.68
N LEU A 67 8.12 2.98 -6.43
CA LEU A 67 8.99 3.26 -5.30
C LEU A 67 9.17 1.97 -4.53
N THR A 68 10.39 1.69 -4.11
CA THR A 68 10.70 0.46 -3.41
C THR A 68 11.36 0.79 -2.08
N LYS A 69 10.94 0.10 -1.04
CA LYS A 69 11.59 0.22 0.26
C LYS A 69 11.84 -1.16 0.84
N ARG A 70 13.04 -1.36 1.40
CA ARG A 70 13.40 -2.52 2.18
C ARG A 70 13.67 -2.07 3.60
N LEU A 71 13.00 -2.70 4.57
CA LEU A 71 13.30 -2.39 5.96
C LEU A 71 14.65 -2.97 6.35
N GLU A 72 15.42 -2.21 7.11
CA GLU A 72 16.70 -2.69 7.63
C GLU A 72 16.49 -3.76 8.67
N GLN A 73 15.43 -3.64 9.46
CA GLN A 73 15.09 -4.60 10.51
C GLN A 73 13.60 -4.75 10.57
N GLY A 74 13.15 -5.96 10.94
CA GLY A 74 11.75 -6.23 11.14
C GLY A 74 10.99 -6.37 9.85
N THR A 75 9.67 -6.31 9.95
CA THR A 75 8.78 -6.48 8.82
C THR A 75 7.75 -5.37 8.83
N PHE A 76 7.23 -5.07 7.64
CA PHE A 76 6.11 -4.14 7.55
C PHE A 76 4.88 -4.79 8.19
N PHE A 77 4.12 -3.98 8.92
CA PHE A 77 2.81 -4.43 9.39
C PHE A 77 1.87 -4.50 8.20
N TRP A 78 1.11 -5.59 8.11
CA TRP A 78 0.16 -5.77 7.00
C TRP A 78 -1.18 -6.21 7.58
N PRO A 79 -2.29 -5.65 7.10
CA PRO A 79 -3.60 -6.00 7.65
C PRO A 79 -3.93 -7.47 7.45
N ARG A 80 -4.60 -8.04 8.46
CA ARG A 80 -5.03 -9.44 8.45
C ARG A 80 -6.45 -9.52 8.96
N ASN A 81 -6.99 -10.73 8.93
CA ASN A 81 -8.33 -11.00 9.46
C ASN A 81 -9.39 -10.15 8.80
N LEU A 82 -9.22 -9.96 7.50
CA LEU A 82 -10.19 -9.25 6.71
C LEU A 82 -11.25 -10.21 6.20
N GLU A 83 -12.31 -9.65 5.66
CA GLU A 83 -13.38 -10.44 5.10
C GLU A 83 -12.85 -11.38 4.02
N PRO A 84 -13.39 -12.62 3.95
CA PRO A 84 -12.98 -13.55 2.89
C PRO A 84 -13.17 -12.91 1.51
N GLY A 85 -12.20 -13.12 0.65
CA GLY A 85 -12.27 -12.59 -0.70
C GLY A 85 -11.85 -11.14 -0.86
N ARG A 86 -11.52 -10.47 0.23
CA ARG A 86 -11.05 -9.10 0.13
C ARG A 86 -9.64 -9.08 -0.47
N THR A 87 -9.50 -8.35 -1.58
CA THR A 87 -8.21 -8.27 -2.28
C THR A 87 -7.49 -6.96 -2.05
N LYS A 88 -8.21 -5.94 -1.63
CA LYS A 88 -7.64 -4.60 -1.48
C LYS A 88 -8.25 -3.90 -0.29
N LEU A 89 -7.52 -2.91 0.22
CA LEU A 89 -7.97 -2.12 1.36
C LEU A 89 -7.56 -0.68 1.12
N SER A 90 -8.51 0.23 1.31
CA SER A 90 -8.24 1.66 1.17
C SER A 90 -7.52 2.15 2.43
N LEU A 91 -6.45 2.90 2.26
CA LEU A 91 -5.70 3.48 3.37
C LEU A 91 -5.82 4.99 3.35
N THR A 92 -5.77 5.59 4.54
CA THR A 92 -5.57 7.02 4.61
C THR A 92 -4.10 7.33 4.31
N PRO A 93 -3.79 8.53 3.81
CA PRO A 93 -2.38 8.90 3.63
C PRO A 93 -1.57 8.83 4.91
N GLN A 94 -2.20 9.11 6.06
CA GLN A 94 -1.52 9.00 7.34
C GLN A 94 -1.15 7.56 7.66
N ALA A 95 -2.09 6.64 7.43
CA ALA A 95 -1.82 5.23 7.64
C ALA A 95 -0.71 4.75 6.72
N LEU A 96 -0.70 5.21 5.47
CA LEU A 96 0.36 4.86 4.54
C LEU A 96 1.72 5.34 5.03
N ALA A 97 1.79 6.57 5.54
CA ALA A 97 3.07 7.09 6.04
C ALA A 97 3.60 6.24 7.18
N LEU A 98 2.74 5.85 8.11
CA LEU A 98 3.13 5.00 9.23
C LEU A 98 3.55 3.62 8.76
N LEU A 99 2.79 3.07 7.83
CA LEU A 99 3.09 1.74 7.28
C LEU A 99 4.46 1.74 6.59
N THR A 100 4.76 2.76 5.81
CA THR A 100 6.04 2.81 5.10
C THR A 100 7.21 3.00 6.05
N ASP A 101 6.98 3.54 7.24
CA ASP A 101 8.01 3.65 8.26
C ASP A 101 8.17 2.39 9.08
N GLY A 102 7.35 1.38 8.85
CA GLY A 102 7.43 0.14 9.58
C GLY A 102 6.72 0.17 10.92
N VAL A 103 5.85 1.15 11.16
CA VAL A 103 5.13 1.25 12.41
C VAL A 103 4.02 0.22 12.46
N ASP A 104 3.92 -0.51 13.56
CA ASP A 104 2.83 -1.45 13.78
C ASP A 104 1.61 -0.69 14.21
N LEU A 105 0.67 -0.54 13.31
CA LEU A 105 -0.51 0.28 13.55
C LEU A 105 -1.42 -0.30 14.63
N ARG A 106 -1.36 -1.61 14.86
CA ARG A 106 -2.13 -2.21 15.95
C ARG A 106 -1.60 -1.77 17.29
N GLY A 107 -0.28 -1.81 17.43
CA GLY A 107 0.35 -1.42 18.68
C GLY A 107 0.34 0.06 18.90
N ALA A 108 0.17 0.84 17.88
CA ALA A 108 0.16 2.28 17.99
C ALA A 108 -1.09 2.79 18.70
N ARG A 109 -2.13 1.96 18.80
CA ARG A 109 -3.37 2.34 19.47
C ARG A 109 -3.93 3.64 18.95
N LEU A 110 -3.65 3.93 17.70
CA LEU A 110 -4.10 5.14 17.09
C LEU A 110 -5.46 4.92 16.51
N ARG A 111 -5.76 5.46 15.51
CA ARG A 111 -7.01 5.26 14.85
C ARG A 111 -6.91 4.11 13.90
N PRO A 112 -8.03 3.65 13.41
CA PRO A 112 -8.06 2.59 12.43
C PRO A 112 -7.30 2.96 11.18
N TRP A 113 -6.89 1.95 10.45
CA TRP A 113 -6.20 2.12 9.21
C TRP A 113 -6.88 3.03 8.25
N TYR A 114 -8.18 2.86 8.18
CA TYR A 114 -8.95 3.47 7.14
C TYR A 114 -9.59 4.74 7.58
N GLU A 115 -9.29 5.32 8.69
CA GLU A 115 -10.09 6.38 9.03
C GLU A 115 -9.43 7.52 9.63
N ARG A 116 -10.06 8.43 9.79
CA ARG A 116 -9.90 9.41 10.37
C ARG A 116 -10.29 9.93 11.45
N ASP A 117 -10.46 10.32 11.99
CA ASP A 117 -10.81 10.86 12.86
C ASP A 117 -10.92 11.32 13.67
N PRO A 118 -10.65 11.50 13.91
CA PRO A 118 -11.09 11.79 14.94
C PRO A 118 -11.39 12.69 15.59
N ALA A 119 -11.65 12.90 15.84
CA ALA A 119 -12.11 13.87 16.52
C ALA A 119 -11.61 14.74 16.92
#